data_7e86f4a6efc97f793ad2860dd4a0d02c
#
_entry.id   7e86f4a6efc97f793ad2860dd4a0d02c
#
_cell.length_a   1.000
_cell.length_b   1.000
_cell.length_c   1.000
_cell.angle_alpha   90.00
_cell.angle_beta   90.00
_cell.angle_gamma   90.00
#
_symmetry.space_group_name_H-M   'P 1'
#
loop_
_entity.id
_entity.type
_entity.pdbx_description
1 polymer ?
#
loop_
_entity_poly.entity_id
_entity_poly.type
_entity_poly.pdbx_seq_one_letter_code
_entity_poly.pdbx_strand_id
1 'polypeptide(L)'
;MELLSYIDEHAIRIDAPRGRVWDGLRRYVDGFLQSSEHSALGALLGARPRAGFAIAGVVPGRQLSLAGQHHFSRYELIFELGDTRDGGTQLRAQTYADFPGLRGRIYRTLVIGTRGHVLATNHILRSVKRRTIG
;
A
#
# COMPACT_ATOMS: atom_id res chain seq x y z
N MET A 1 12.71 -17.56 5.84
CA MET A 1 11.84 -16.48 5.31
C MET A 1 12.63 -15.19 5.30
N GLU A 2 12.80 -14.60 4.12
CA GLU A 2 13.48 -13.33 4.02
C GLU A 2 12.54 -12.21 4.46
N LEU A 3 13.01 -11.38 5.38
CA LEU A 3 12.30 -10.18 5.78
C LEU A 3 12.64 -9.07 4.79
N LEU A 4 11.61 -8.40 4.28
CA LEU A 4 11.79 -7.24 3.44
C LEU A 4 12.31 -6.06 4.27
N SER A 5 13.13 -5.21 3.66
CA SER A 5 13.67 -4.03 4.34
C SER A 5 12.62 -2.94 4.47
N TYR A 6 12.57 -2.31 5.63
CA TYR A 6 11.73 -1.14 5.84
C TYR A 6 12.20 0.03 4.94
N ILE A 7 11.26 0.64 4.26
CA ILE A 7 11.52 1.80 3.40
C ILE A 7 11.06 3.09 4.09
N ASP A 8 9.75 3.22 4.36
CA ASP A 8 9.20 4.40 5.03
C ASP A 8 7.80 4.14 5.58
N GLU A 9 7.27 5.16 6.24
CA GLU A 9 5.92 5.18 6.77
C GLU A 9 5.29 6.54 6.51
N HIS A 10 4.03 6.53 6.10
CA HIS A 10 3.22 7.73 5.95
C HIS A 10 1.92 7.52 6.70
N ALA A 11 1.34 8.61 7.20
CA ALA A 11 0.12 8.53 7.98
C ALA A 11 -0.80 9.71 7.66
N ILE A 12 -2.10 9.48 7.85
CA ILE A 12 -3.11 10.51 7.71
C ILE A 12 -4.16 10.34 8.82
N ARG A 13 -4.66 11.44 9.34
CA ARG A 13 -5.78 11.43 10.27
C ARG A 13 -7.09 11.53 9.52
N ILE A 14 -8.05 10.69 9.90
CA ILE A 14 -9.39 10.67 9.30
C ILE A 14 -10.43 10.88 10.40
N ASP A 15 -11.33 11.82 10.17
CA ASP A 15 -12.37 12.22 11.11
C ASP A 15 -13.56 11.26 11.05
N ALA A 16 -13.30 9.99 11.35
CA ALA A 16 -14.29 8.93 11.35
C ALA A 16 -13.85 7.81 12.29
N PRO A 17 -14.80 7.04 12.84
CA PRO A 17 -14.48 5.88 13.67
C PRO A 17 -13.71 4.83 12.87
N ARG A 18 -12.89 4.03 13.57
CA ARG A 18 -12.02 3.04 12.96
C ARG A 18 -12.77 2.06 12.04
N GLY A 19 -13.96 1.61 12.43
CA GLY A 19 -14.76 0.69 11.58
C GLY A 19 -15.13 1.28 10.24
N ARG A 20 -15.47 2.57 10.19
CA ARG A 20 -15.77 3.26 8.93
C ARG A 20 -14.54 3.44 8.06
N VAL A 21 -13.39 3.75 8.68
CA VAL A 21 -12.13 3.86 7.97
C VAL A 21 -11.72 2.51 7.40
N TRP A 22 -11.90 1.44 8.18
CA TRP A 22 -11.65 0.08 7.72
C TRP A 22 -12.49 -0.25 6.48
N ASP A 23 -13.78 0.05 6.50
CA ASP A 23 -14.66 -0.20 5.36
C ASP A 23 -14.22 0.61 4.13
N GLY A 24 -13.82 1.87 4.32
CA GLY A 24 -13.32 2.72 3.26
C GLY A 24 -12.03 2.17 2.66
N LEU A 25 -11.10 1.70 3.50
CA LEU A 25 -9.86 1.08 3.07
C LEU A 25 -10.13 -0.19 2.26
N ARG A 26 -11.00 -1.06 2.76
CA ARG A 26 -11.34 -2.32 2.06
C ARG A 26 -11.97 -2.05 0.70
N ARG A 27 -12.90 -1.12 0.61
CA ARG A 27 -13.52 -0.75 -0.67
C ARG A 27 -12.50 -0.20 -1.67
N TYR A 28 -11.58 0.65 -1.19
CA TYR A 28 -10.54 1.20 -2.04
C TYR A 28 -9.62 0.09 -2.56
N VAL A 29 -9.14 -0.78 -1.66
CA VAL A 29 -8.22 -1.86 -2.02
C VAL A 29 -8.89 -2.85 -2.97
N ASP A 30 -10.12 -3.27 -2.67
CA ASP A 30 -10.85 -4.22 -3.52
C ASP A 30 -11.08 -3.64 -4.92
N GLY A 31 -11.43 -2.36 -5.02
CA GLY A 31 -11.59 -1.69 -6.31
C GLY A 31 -10.27 -1.56 -7.07
N PHE A 32 -9.19 -1.22 -6.38
CA PHE A 32 -7.87 -1.12 -6.96
C PHE A 32 -7.40 -2.48 -7.52
N LEU A 33 -7.56 -3.56 -6.74
CA LEU A 33 -7.14 -4.89 -7.17
C LEU A 33 -7.94 -5.35 -8.39
N GLN A 34 -9.24 -5.09 -8.43
CA GLN A 34 -10.08 -5.45 -9.57
C GLN A 34 -9.71 -4.65 -10.83
N SER A 35 -9.54 -3.34 -10.70
CA SER A 35 -9.24 -2.48 -11.85
C SER A 35 -7.84 -2.68 -12.41
N SER A 36 -6.90 -3.15 -11.59
CA SER A 36 -5.50 -3.34 -11.98
C SER A 36 -5.19 -4.77 -12.43
N GLU A 37 -6.13 -5.71 -12.34
CA GLU A 37 -5.91 -7.11 -12.64
C GLU A 37 -5.43 -7.35 -14.07
N HIS A 38 -5.84 -6.51 -15.01
CA HIS A 38 -5.46 -6.61 -16.41
C HIS A 38 -4.47 -5.53 -16.85
N SER A 39 -3.71 -4.97 -15.91
CA SER A 39 -2.73 -3.92 -16.20
C SER A 39 -1.65 -4.40 -17.16
N ALA A 40 -1.51 -3.70 -18.30
CA ALA A 40 -0.44 -3.96 -19.26
C ALA A 40 0.93 -3.69 -18.65
N LEU A 41 1.04 -2.66 -17.80
CA LEU A 41 2.28 -2.35 -17.10
C LEU A 41 2.67 -3.47 -16.13
N GLY A 42 1.71 -4.02 -15.41
CA GLY A 42 1.96 -5.16 -14.52
C GLY A 42 2.48 -6.38 -15.28
N ALA A 43 1.91 -6.66 -16.48
CA ALA A 43 2.38 -7.75 -17.32
C ALA A 43 3.81 -7.49 -17.83
N LEU A 44 4.10 -6.28 -18.24
CA LEU A 44 5.42 -5.88 -18.73
C LEU A 44 6.48 -6.02 -17.63
N LEU A 45 6.18 -5.64 -16.40
CA LEU A 45 7.09 -5.74 -15.27
C LEU A 45 7.16 -7.14 -14.67
N GLY A 46 6.36 -8.09 -15.16
CA GLY A 46 6.28 -9.43 -14.57
C GLY A 46 5.69 -9.43 -13.18
N ALA A 47 4.75 -8.51 -12.91
CA ALA A 47 4.12 -8.41 -11.60
C ALA A 47 3.35 -9.67 -11.24
N ARG A 48 3.51 -10.13 -10.02
CA ARG A 48 2.81 -11.30 -9.47
C ARG A 48 2.27 -10.95 -8.08
N PRO A 49 0.95 -10.89 -7.92
CA PRO A 49 -0.06 -11.04 -8.98
C PRO A 49 -0.06 -9.85 -9.96
N ARG A 50 -0.77 -9.97 -11.06
CA ARG A 50 -0.80 -8.94 -12.12
C ARG A 50 -1.30 -7.57 -11.65
N ALA A 51 -2.18 -7.55 -10.67
CA ALA A 51 -2.64 -6.31 -10.05
C ALA A 51 -1.52 -5.56 -9.32
N GLY A 52 -0.34 -6.17 -9.15
CA GLY A 52 0.78 -5.62 -8.41
C GLY A 52 0.77 -5.97 -6.93
N PHE A 53 -0.41 -6.21 -6.36
CA PHE A 53 -0.60 -6.55 -4.96
C PHE A 53 -1.67 -7.62 -4.80
N ALA A 54 -1.52 -8.42 -3.74
CA ALA A 54 -2.58 -9.29 -3.22
C ALA A 54 -2.66 -9.12 -1.72
N ILE A 55 -3.82 -9.40 -1.15
CA ILE A 55 -3.99 -9.37 0.30
C ILE A 55 -3.19 -10.51 0.91
N ALA A 56 -2.18 -10.17 1.73
CA ALA A 56 -1.31 -11.12 2.40
C ALA A 56 -1.71 -11.40 3.84
N GLY A 57 -2.42 -10.46 4.48
CA GLY A 57 -2.86 -10.63 5.86
C GLY A 57 -3.95 -9.64 6.21
N VAL A 58 -4.85 -10.05 7.10
CA VAL A 58 -5.96 -9.22 7.58
C VAL A 58 -6.13 -9.42 9.07
N VAL A 59 -6.09 -8.30 9.81
CA VAL A 59 -6.59 -8.24 11.19
C VAL A 59 -7.77 -7.27 11.14
N PRO A 60 -9.02 -7.75 11.13
CA PRO A 60 -10.19 -6.91 10.86
C PRO A 60 -10.24 -5.67 11.73
N GLY A 61 -10.44 -4.53 11.10
CA GLY A 61 -10.52 -3.22 11.76
C GLY A 61 -9.19 -2.64 12.21
N ARG A 62 -8.05 -3.34 12.03
CA ARG A 62 -6.76 -2.90 12.57
C ARG A 62 -5.63 -2.91 11.57
N GLN A 63 -5.52 -3.96 10.74
CA GLN A 63 -4.36 -4.11 9.87
C GLN A 63 -4.75 -4.83 8.58
N LEU A 64 -4.25 -4.31 7.48
CA LEU A 64 -4.37 -4.93 6.17
C LEU A 64 -3.00 -4.92 5.50
N SER A 65 -2.50 -6.10 5.14
CA SER A 65 -1.21 -6.24 4.47
C SER A 65 -1.40 -6.63 3.01
N LEU A 66 -0.75 -5.90 2.12
CA LEU A 66 -0.70 -6.19 0.69
C LEU A 66 0.73 -6.54 0.32
N ALA A 67 0.91 -7.58 -0.48
CA ALA A 67 2.23 -8.02 -0.90
C ALA A 67 2.23 -8.29 -2.41
N GLY A 68 3.39 -8.15 -3.02
CA GLY A 68 3.58 -8.45 -4.43
C GLY A 68 5.04 -8.47 -4.82
N GLN A 69 5.27 -8.81 -6.09
CA GLN A 69 6.62 -8.81 -6.66
C GLN A 69 6.55 -8.55 -8.16
N HIS A 70 7.65 -8.06 -8.71
CA HIS A 70 7.88 -7.98 -10.14
C HIS A 70 9.37 -8.24 -10.41
N HIS A 71 9.83 -8.07 -11.65
CA HIS A 71 11.22 -8.39 -12.03
C HIS A 71 12.28 -7.65 -11.20
N PHE A 72 11.94 -6.47 -10.66
CA PHE A 72 12.90 -5.58 -10.03
C PHE A 72 12.77 -5.49 -8.51
N SER A 73 11.66 -5.95 -7.93
CA SER A 73 11.48 -5.85 -6.48
C SER A 73 10.43 -6.82 -5.95
N ARG A 74 10.56 -7.11 -4.66
CA ARG A 74 9.50 -7.69 -3.83
C ARG A 74 9.10 -6.63 -2.83
N TYR A 75 7.81 -6.51 -2.52
CA TYR A 75 7.31 -5.42 -1.70
C TYR A 75 6.10 -5.83 -0.87
N GLU A 76 5.93 -5.12 0.22
CA GLU A 76 4.79 -5.27 1.11
C GLU A 76 4.36 -3.89 1.57
N LEU A 77 3.05 -3.65 1.55
CA LEU A 77 2.43 -2.42 2.03
C LEU A 77 1.48 -2.79 3.17
N ILE A 78 1.74 -2.28 4.35
CA ILE A 78 0.97 -2.60 5.55
C ILE A 78 0.21 -1.36 6.00
N PHE A 79 -1.12 -1.47 6.03
CA PHE A 79 -1.99 -0.43 6.59
C PHE A 79 -2.33 -0.78 8.03
N GLU A 80 -2.14 0.18 8.92
CA GLU A 80 -2.51 0.05 10.32
C GLU A 80 -3.46 1.17 10.72
N LEU A 81 -4.51 0.81 11.47
CA LEU A 81 -5.51 1.75 11.96
C LEU A 81 -5.43 1.85 13.48
N GLY A 82 -5.26 3.08 13.96
CA GLY A 82 -5.25 3.38 15.39
C GLY A 82 -6.31 4.42 15.73
N ASP A 83 -6.91 4.28 16.92
CA ASP A 83 -7.87 5.27 17.40
C ASP A 83 -7.15 6.53 17.85
N THR A 84 -7.72 7.69 17.56
CA THR A 84 -7.28 8.97 18.13
C THR A 84 -8.13 9.31 19.34
N ARG A 85 -7.65 10.26 20.17
CA ARG A 85 -8.33 10.62 21.43
C ARG A 85 -9.72 11.21 21.23
N ASP A 86 -9.97 11.81 20.07
CA ASP A 86 -11.23 12.50 19.78
C ASP A 86 -12.19 11.69 18.93
N GLY A 87 -12.02 10.37 18.88
CA GLY A 87 -12.93 9.47 18.16
C GLY A 87 -12.63 9.33 16.67
N GLY A 88 -11.55 9.94 16.19
CA GLY A 88 -11.07 9.75 14.81
C GLY A 88 -10.17 8.52 14.68
N THR A 89 -9.54 8.40 13.51
CA THR A 89 -8.64 7.30 13.20
C THR A 89 -7.37 7.83 12.58
N GLN A 90 -6.23 7.27 13.00
CA GLN A 90 -4.98 7.44 12.29
C GLN A 90 -4.76 6.24 11.39
N LEU A 91 -4.67 6.49 10.08
CA LEU A 91 -4.35 5.48 9.09
C LEU A 91 -2.88 5.61 8.72
N ARG A 92 -2.11 4.55 8.95
CA ARG A 92 -0.68 4.48 8.63
C ARG A 92 -0.47 3.52 7.48
N ALA A 93 0.46 3.86 6.59
CA ALA A 93 0.91 2.99 5.52
C ALA A 93 2.42 2.80 5.65
N GLN A 94 2.85 1.58 5.93
CA GLN A 94 4.26 1.20 6.06
C GLN A 94 4.67 0.45 4.80
N THR A 95 5.79 0.85 4.20
CA THR A 95 6.32 0.23 2.99
C THR A 95 7.57 -0.57 3.32
N TYR A 96 7.59 -1.82 2.89
CA TYR A 96 8.74 -2.73 2.95
C TYR A 96 9.04 -3.20 1.55
N ALA A 97 10.32 -3.28 1.19
CA ALA A 97 10.70 -3.71 -0.14
C ALA A 97 12.10 -4.30 -0.16
N ASP A 98 12.37 -5.14 -1.17
CA ASP A 98 13.68 -5.65 -1.48
C ASP A 98 13.89 -5.50 -2.99
N PHE A 99 15.07 -5.05 -3.37
CA PHE A 99 15.44 -4.75 -4.76
C PHE A 99 16.63 -5.63 -5.16
N PRO A 100 16.40 -6.89 -5.55
CA PRO A 100 17.48 -7.81 -5.85
C PRO A 100 18.22 -7.44 -7.13
N GLY A 101 19.56 -7.59 -7.08
CA GLY A 101 20.42 -7.41 -8.23
C GLY A 101 20.62 -5.97 -8.68
N LEU A 102 21.37 -5.81 -9.79
CA LEU A 102 21.68 -4.48 -10.33
C LEU A 102 20.45 -3.78 -10.88
N ARG A 103 19.57 -4.51 -11.57
CA ARG A 103 18.32 -3.95 -12.10
C ARG A 103 17.43 -3.43 -10.99
N GLY A 104 17.38 -4.15 -9.87
CA GLY A 104 16.63 -3.72 -8.69
C GLY A 104 17.18 -2.44 -8.09
N ARG A 105 18.52 -2.28 -8.05
CA ARG A 105 19.17 -1.05 -7.56
C ARG A 105 18.84 0.16 -8.43
N ILE A 106 18.85 -0.01 -9.74
CA ILE A 106 18.48 1.06 -10.69
C ILE A 106 17.01 1.43 -10.49
N TYR A 107 16.13 0.44 -10.40
CA TYR A 107 14.71 0.64 -10.17
C TYR A 107 14.46 1.40 -8.85
N ARG A 108 15.15 0.99 -7.78
CA ARG A 108 15.07 1.67 -6.49
C ARG A 108 15.45 3.13 -6.60
N THR A 109 16.55 3.43 -7.29
CA THR A 109 17.00 4.81 -7.50
C THR A 109 15.95 5.63 -8.21
N LEU A 110 15.31 5.08 -9.25
CA LEU A 110 14.25 5.77 -9.99
C LEU A 110 13.00 6.00 -9.14
N VAL A 111 12.55 4.98 -8.39
CA VAL A 111 11.29 5.05 -7.63
C VAL A 111 11.47 5.83 -6.34
N ILE A 112 12.49 5.50 -5.56
CA ILE A 112 12.71 6.14 -4.26
C ILE A 112 13.41 7.48 -4.41
N GLY A 113 14.41 7.56 -5.28
CA GLY A 113 15.16 8.77 -5.53
C GLY A 113 14.31 9.90 -6.12
N THR A 114 13.30 9.56 -6.93
CA THR A 114 12.35 10.54 -7.48
C THR A 114 11.15 10.79 -6.56
N ARG A 115 11.07 10.09 -5.43
CA ARG A 115 9.95 10.16 -4.48
C ARG A 115 8.60 9.73 -5.07
N GLY A 116 8.61 8.98 -6.19
CA GLY A 116 7.39 8.49 -6.80
C GLY A 116 6.54 7.66 -5.85
N HIS A 117 7.17 6.77 -5.07
CA HIS A 117 6.46 5.94 -4.09
C HIS A 117 5.83 6.79 -2.96
N VAL A 118 6.46 7.91 -2.55
CA VAL A 118 5.91 8.82 -1.54
C VAL A 118 4.62 9.44 -2.04
N LEU A 119 4.64 9.93 -3.28
CA LEU A 119 3.44 10.52 -3.91
C LEU A 119 2.33 9.47 -4.05
N ALA A 120 2.67 8.26 -4.47
CA ALA A 120 1.70 7.17 -4.61
C ALA A 120 1.09 6.79 -3.27
N THR A 121 1.90 6.62 -2.23
CA THR A 121 1.43 6.26 -0.89
C THR A 121 0.50 7.33 -0.33
N ASN A 122 0.87 8.59 -0.43
CA ASN A 122 0.03 9.69 0.03
C ASN A 122 -1.27 9.81 -0.77
N HIS A 123 -1.22 9.50 -2.07
CA HIS A 123 -2.43 9.45 -2.89
C HIS A 123 -3.40 8.37 -2.39
N ILE A 124 -2.89 7.18 -2.04
CA ILE A 124 -3.71 6.10 -1.48
C ILE A 124 -4.36 6.55 -0.17
N LEU A 125 -3.59 7.10 0.75
CA LEU A 125 -4.11 7.56 2.04
C LEU A 125 -5.21 8.60 1.87
N ARG A 126 -5.00 9.59 1.00
CA ARG A 126 -6.01 10.62 0.72
C ARG A 126 -7.25 10.05 0.04
N SER A 127 -7.08 9.05 -0.83
CA SER A 127 -8.20 8.39 -1.51
C SER A 127 -9.07 7.63 -0.52
N VAL A 128 -8.46 6.92 0.43
CA VAL A 128 -9.18 6.22 1.51
C VAL A 128 -9.94 7.23 2.36
N LYS A 129 -9.31 8.34 2.71
CA LYS A 129 -9.96 9.43 3.47
C LYS A 129 -11.21 9.94 2.76
N ARG A 130 -11.11 10.26 1.46
CA ARG A 130 -12.24 10.74 0.66
C ARG A 130 -13.38 9.73 0.62
N ARG A 131 -13.07 8.43 0.46
CA ARG A 131 -14.10 7.38 0.42
C ARG A 131 -14.78 7.17 1.78
N THR A 132 -14.08 7.49 2.87
CA THR A 132 -14.61 7.33 4.22
C THR A 132 -15.59 8.44 4.58
N ILE A 133 -15.28 9.68 4.25
CA ILE A 133 -16.05 10.84 4.68
C ILE A 133 -16.76 11.58 3.54
N GLY A 134 -16.49 11.20 2.31
CA GLY A 134 -17.19 11.70 1.12
C GLY A 134 -18.41 10.82 0.75
#